data_86fcca6279f92d0f90d717a03221955c
#
_entry.id   86fcca6279f92d0f90d717a03221955c
#
_cell.length_a   1.000
_cell.length_b   1.000
_cell.length_c   1.000
_cell.angle_alpha   90.00
_cell.angle_beta   90.00
_cell.angle_gamma   90.00
#
_symmetry.space_group_name_H-M   'P 1'
#
loop_
_entity.id
_entity.type
_entity.pdbx_description
1 polymer ?
#
loop_
_entity_poly.entity_id
_entity_poly.type
_entity_poly.pdbx_seq_one_letter_code
_entity_poly.pdbx_strand_id
1 'polypeptide(L)'
;NRPDKNRLSFDTKDFDINFLRGVSFEDGAATLTDLSGRIIGAGLFSLLSDVRNKLFKVLVSGGGRKNKTLIKRIKSRTLKNLVIQPIDDYGVDGDYVESQAFAFLAIRSFLKLPLSFPDTTGCKSPTTGGEIVKNF
;
A
#
# COMPACT_ATOMS: atom_id res chain seq x y z
N ASN A 1 -13.31 -10.70 -19.61
CA ASN A 1 -12.00 -10.17 -19.19
C ASN A 1 -12.11 -9.74 -17.74
N ARG A 2 -11.68 -10.58 -16.80
CA ARG A 2 -11.45 -10.11 -15.42
C ARG A 2 -10.27 -9.14 -15.51
N PRO A 3 -10.38 -7.91 -14.97
CA PRO A 3 -9.21 -7.07 -14.82
C PRO A 3 -8.18 -7.87 -13.99
N ASP A 4 -6.95 -7.86 -14.47
CA ASP A 4 -5.84 -8.58 -13.86
C ASP A 4 -5.73 -8.11 -12.39
N LYS A 5 -6.17 -8.96 -11.44
CA LYS A 5 -6.23 -8.64 -10.00
C LYS A 5 -4.86 -8.25 -9.42
N ASN A 6 -3.79 -8.47 -10.18
CA ASN A 6 -2.41 -8.28 -9.77
C ASN A 6 -1.84 -6.88 -10.10
N ARG A 7 -2.63 -5.96 -10.65
CA ARG A 7 -2.15 -4.65 -11.10
C ARG A 7 -2.88 -3.47 -10.44
N LEU A 8 -3.13 -3.54 -9.14
CA LEU A 8 -3.64 -2.39 -8.39
C LEU A 8 -2.45 -1.57 -7.84
N SER A 9 -1.78 -0.85 -8.72
CA SER A 9 -0.84 0.19 -8.33
C SER A 9 -1.41 1.54 -8.76
N PHE A 10 -1.50 2.47 -7.83
CA PHE A 10 -1.98 3.82 -8.08
C PHE A 10 -0.87 4.82 -7.75
N ASP A 11 -0.72 5.83 -8.61
CA ASP A 11 0.09 7.01 -8.35
C ASP A 11 -0.82 8.18 -7.96
N THR A 12 -0.28 9.22 -7.35
CA THR A 12 -1.01 10.45 -7.03
C THR A 12 -1.65 11.11 -8.27
N LYS A 13 -1.06 10.91 -9.45
CA LYS A 13 -1.56 11.41 -10.73
C LYS A 13 -2.78 10.67 -11.26
N ASP A 14 -3.09 9.49 -10.72
CA ASP A 14 -4.28 8.73 -11.08
C ASP A 14 -5.56 9.32 -10.48
N PHE A 15 -5.41 10.30 -9.57
CA PHE A 15 -6.53 10.91 -8.87
C PHE A 15 -6.68 12.39 -9.25
N ASP A 16 -7.82 12.72 -9.85
CA ASP A 16 -8.20 14.11 -10.03
C ASP A 16 -8.79 14.67 -8.73
N ILE A 17 -8.11 15.65 -8.14
CA ILE A 17 -8.53 16.33 -6.91
C ILE A 17 -9.19 17.69 -7.16
N ASN A 18 -9.48 18.06 -8.42
CA ASN A 18 -10.10 19.33 -8.76
C ASN A 18 -11.46 19.58 -8.10
N PHE A 19 -12.17 18.50 -7.70
CA PHE A 19 -13.41 18.58 -6.96
C PHE A 19 -13.26 19.21 -5.57
N LEU A 20 -12.04 19.38 -5.05
CA LEU A 20 -11.76 20.05 -3.78
C LEU A 20 -11.58 21.57 -3.92
N ARG A 21 -11.65 22.12 -5.12
CA ARG A 21 -11.55 23.57 -5.31
C ARG A 21 -12.70 24.27 -4.63
N GLY A 22 -12.38 25.25 -3.78
CA GLY A 22 -13.37 26.02 -3.01
C GLY A 22 -13.87 25.34 -1.73
N VAL A 23 -13.38 24.15 -1.40
CA VAL A 23 -13.67 23.45 -0.15
C VAL A 23 -12.72 23.96 0.95
N SER A 24 -13.19 24.05 2.20
CA SER A 24 -12.32 24.40 3.33
C SER A 24 -11.18 23.39 3.51
N PHE A 25 -10.10 23.79 4.20
CA PHE A 25 -8.99 22.88 4.48
C PHE A 25 -9.45 21.65 5.27
N GLU A 26 -10.28 21.86 6.27
CA GLU A 26 -10.82 20.80 7.13
C GLU A 26 -11.69 19.81 6.34
N ASP A 27 -12.61 20.32 5.53
CA ASP A 27 -13.49 19.49 4.70
C ASP A 27 -12.70 18.79 3.60
N GLY A 28 -11.71 19.45 3.02
CA GLY A 28 -10.80 18.86 2.05
C GLY A 28 -10.00 17.71 2.64
N ALA A 29 -9.41 17.91 3.82
CA ALA A 29 -8.65 16.87 4.53
C ALA A 29 -9.56 15.68 4.92
N ALA A 30 -10.77 15.96 5.41
CA ALA A 30 -11.74 14.92 5.75
C ALA A 30 -12.17 14.12 4.51
N THR A 31 -12.42 14.80 3.39
CA THR A 31 -12.82 14.20 2.11
C THR A 31 -11.73 13.30 1.55
N LEU A 32 -10.47 13.77 1.52
CA LEU A 32 -9.33 12.96 1.06
C LEU A 32 -9.08 11.76 1.95
N THR A 33 -9.24 11.92 3.27
CA THR A 33 -9.12 10.80 4.21
C THR A 33 -10.20 9.73 3.96
N ASP A 34 -11.46 10.15 3.72
CA ASP A 34 -12.55 9.23 3.40
C ASP A 34 -12.33 8.55 2.04
N LEU A 35 -11.91 9.30 1.01
CA LEU A 35 -11.59 8.78 -0.31
C LEU A 35 -10.49 7.72 -0.23
N SER A 36 -9.37 8.02 0.44
CA SER A 36 -8.26 7.08 0.64
C SER A 36 -8.73 5.82 1.36
N GLY A 37 -9.53 5.97 2.42
CA GLY A 37 -10.10 4.84 3.15
C GLY A 37 -11.01 3.96 2.28
N ARG A 38 -11.81 4.57 1.39
CA ARG A 38 -12.67 3.85 0.44
C ARG A 38 -11.87 3.06 -0.59
N ILE A 39 -10.85 3.68 -1.19
CA ILE A 39 -10.02 3.06 -2.22
C ILE A 39 -9.28 1.86 -1.64
N ILE A 40 -8.61 2.03 -0.49
CA ILE A 40 -7.90 0.95 0.19
C ILE A 40 -8.87 -0.16 0.61
N GLY A 41 -10.01 0.20 1.21
CA GLY A 41 -11.01 -0.77 1.64
C GLY A 41 -11.60 -1.57 0.48
N ALA A 42 -11.90 -0.92 -0.65
CA ALA A 42 -12.38 -1.59 -1.86
C ALA A 42 -11.31 -2.51 -2.46
N GLY A 43 -10.05 -2.09 -2.48
CA GLY A 43 -8.94 -2.93 -2.92
C GLY A 43 -8.79 -4.19 -2.06
N LEU A 44 -8.80 -4.05 -0.74
CA LEU A 44 -8.77 -5.19 0.19
C LEU A 44 -9.98 -6.12 0.01
N PHE A 45 -11.16 -5.55 -0.16
CA PHE A 45 -12.37 -6.34 -0.45
C PHE A 45 -12.21 -7.13 -1.75
N SER A 46 -11.75 -6.50 -2.83
CA SER A 46 -11.55 -7.16 -4.12
C SER A 46 -10.54 -8.30 -4.05
N LEU A 47 -9.41 -8.08 -3.34
CA LEU A 47 -8.36 -9.09 -3.19
C LEU A 47 -8.80 -10.30 -2.36
N LEU A 48 -9.63 -10.08 -1.34
CA LEU A 48 -9.96 -11.09 -0.33
C LEU A 48 -11.39 -11.66 -0.49
N SER A 49 -12.16 -11.20 -1.46
CA SER A 49 -13.56 -11.62 -1.66
C SER A 49 -13.72 -13.12 -1.90
N ASP A 50 -12.74 -13.75 -2.54
CA ASP A 50 -12.80 -15.18 -2.91
C ASP A 50 -12.51 -16.11 -1.71
N VAL A 51 -12.00 -15.56 -0.60
CA VAL A 51 -11.60 -16.33 0.59
C VAL A 51 -12.38 -15.92 1.85
N ARG A 52 -13.66 -15.63 1.70
CA ARG A 52 -14.54 -15.05 2.72
C ARG A 52 -14.62 -15.82 4.05
N ASN A 53 -14.32 -17.11 4.04
CA ASN A 53 -14.43 -17.97 5.22
C ASN A 53 -13.15 -18.07 6.07
N LYS A 54 -12.09 -17.33 5.70
CA LYS A 54 -10.82 -17.31 6.44
C LYS A 54 -10.66 -15.97 7.16
N LEU A 55 -10.09 -16.03 8.37
CA LEU A 55 -9.67 -14.84 9.09
C LEU A 55 -8.37 -14.32 8.46
N PHE A 56 -8.36 -13.08 8.05
CA PHE A 56 -7.17 -12.41 7.53
C PHE A 56 -6.68 -11.34 8.48
N LYS A 57 -5.37 -11.25 8.61
CA LYS A 57 -4.69 -10.12 9.25
C LYS A 57 -4.02 -9.28 8.18
N VAL A 58 -4.28 -7.99 8.20
CA VAL A 58 -3.60 -6.98 7.39
C VAL A 58 -2.77 -6.13 8.33
N LEU A 59 -1.46 -6.18 8.14
CA LEU A 59 -0.53 -5.36 8.89
C LEU A 59 -0.34 -4.04 8.15
N VAL A 60 -0.44 -2.93 8.87
CA VAL A 60 -0.27 -1.60 8.32
C VAL A 60 1.02 -0.96 8.85
N SER A 61 1.78 -0.36 7.95
CA SER A 61 3.01 0.38 8.23
C SER A 61 2.95 1.79 7.64
N GLY A 62 3.99 2.59 7.88
CA GLY A 62 4.07 3.97 7.42
C GLY A 62 3.20 4.94 8.23
N GLY A 63 3.33 6.24 7.93
CA GLY A 63 2.69 7.31 8.70
C GLY A 63 1.16 7.23 8.74
N GLY A 64 0.53 6.71 7.68
CA GLY A 64 -0.92 6.57 7.58
C GLY A 64 -1.54 5.69 8.68
N ARG A 65 -0.80 4.74 9.25
CA ARG A 65 -1.27 3.88 10.35
C ARG A 65 -1.62 4.67 11.63
N LYS A 66 -0.99 5.83 11.81
CA LYS A 66 -1.23 6.75 12.95
C LYS A 66 -2.52 7.58 12.78
N ASN A 67 -3.07 7.66 11.57
CA ASN A 67 -4.33 8.34 11.30
C ASN A 67 -5.52 7.44 11.67
N LYS A 68 -6.03 7.61 12.88
CA LYS A 68 -7.15 6.81 13.42
C LYS A 68 -8.40 6.90 12.54
N THR A 69 -8.66 8.05 11.93
CA THR A 69 -9.81 8.26 11.03
C THR A 69 -9.65 7.45 9.76
N LEU A 70 -8.47 7.47 9.14
CA LEU A 70 -8.16 6.66 7.96
C LEU A 70 -8.36 5.17 8.26
N ILE A 71 -7.76 4.67 9.33
CA ILE A 71 -7.89 3.25 9.72
C ILE A 71 -9.35 2.88 9.98
N LYS A 72 -10.13 3.74 10.66
CA LYS A 72 -11.56 3.53 10.87
C LYS A 72 -12.32 3.45 9.54
N ARG A 73 -12.00 4.31 8.57
CA ARG A 73 -12.63 4.32 7.24
C ARG A 73 -12.29 3.07 6.44
N ILE A 74 -11.04 2.62 6.46
CA ILE A 74 -10.63 1.36 5.84
C ILE A 74 -11.44 0.20 6.45
N LYS A 75 -11.45 0.07 7.78
CA LYS A 75 -12.17 -1.00 8.50
C LYS A 75 -13.67 -1.05 8.15
N SER A 76 -14.30 0.11 8.00
CA SER A 76 -15.74 0.19 7.68
C SER A 76 -16.09 -0.26 6.26
N ARG A 77 -15.11 -0.46 5.40
CA ARG A 77 -15.27 -0.81 3.98
C ARG A 77 -14.72 -2.18 3.62
N THR A 78 -14.20 -2.90 4.61
CA THR A 78 -13.61 -4.23 4.42
C THR A 78 -14.53 -5.35 4.89
N LEU A 79 -14.09 -6.58 4.67
CA LEU A 79 -14.79 -7.77 5.13
C LEU A 79 -14.77 -7.86 6.66
N LYS A 80 -15.85 -8.40 7.27
CA LYS A 80 -15.95 -8.58 8.72
C LYS A 80 -14.88 -9.51 9.31
N ASN A 81 -14.38 -10.43 8.51
CA ASN A 81 -13.31 -11.38 8.89
C ASN A 81 -11.90 -10.84 8.64
N LEU A 82 -11.75 -9.54 8.37
CA LEU A 82 -10.47 -8.86 8.20
C LEU A 82 -10.09 -8.09 9.47
N VAL A 83 -8.96 -8.43 10.05
CA VAL A 83 -8.37 -7.73 11.18
C VAL A 83 -7.24 -6.85 10.68
N ILE A 84 -7.34 -5.54 10.91
CA ILE A 84 -6.30 -4.55 10.57
C ILE A 84 -5.56 -4.16 11.84
N GLN A 85 -4.26 -4.37 11.86
CA GLN A 85 -3.37 -4.12 13.01
C GLN A 85 -2.12 -3.35 12.57
N PRO A 86 -1.56 -2.48 13.40
CA PRO A 86 -0.26 -1.90 13.13
C PRO A 86 0.81 -2.98 13.20
N ILE A 87 1.82 -2.88 12.34
CA ILE A 87 2.96 -3.82 12.34
C ILE A 87 3.78 -3.71 13.62
N ASP A 88 3.66 -2.57 14.30
CA ASP A 88 4.30 -2.29 15.60
C ASP A 88 3.89 -3.33 16.67
N ASP A 89 2.67 -3.86 16.61
CA ASP A 89 2.18 -4.92 17.52
C ASP A 89 2.97 -6.23 17.37
N TYR A 90 3.78 -6.35 16.33
CA TYR A 90 4.63 -7.52 16.03
C TYR A 90 6.11 -7.24 16.22
N GLY A 91 6.47 -6.15 16.91
CA GLY A 91 7.85 -5.80 17.22
C GLY A 91 8.62 -5.18 16.05
N VAL A 92 7.93 -4.76 14.99
CA VAL A 92 8.54 -4.05 13.85
C VAL A 92 8.12 -2.59 13.90
N ASP A 93 9.07 -1.67 13.90
CA ASP A 93 8.78 -0.23 13.86
C ASP A 93 8.21 0.13 12.46
N GLY A 94 6.92 0.46 12.45
CA GLY A 94 6.20 0.77 11.22
C GLY A 94 6.67 2.05 10.51
N ASP A 95 7.43 2.91 11.14
CA ASP A 95 8.00 4.10 10.51
C ASP A 95 9.21 3.76 9.63
N TYR A 96 9.88 2.64 9.88
CA TYR A 96 11.10 2.25 9.17
C TYR A 96 10.92 1.08 8.18
N VAL A 97 9.73 0.53 8.03
CA VAL A 97 9.47 -0.61 7.11
C VAL A 97 9.90 -0.28 5.68
N GLU A 98 9.59 0.91 5.19
CA GLU A 98 9.95 1.34 3.84
C GLU A 98 11.46 1.50 3.69
N SER A 99 12.12 2.15 4.66
CA SER A 99 13.58 2.31 4.68
C SER A 99 14.31 0.96 4.71
N GLN A 100 13.81 0.01 5.47
CA GLN A 100 14.35 -1.36 5.52
C GLN A 100 14.16 -2.07 4.19
N ALA A 101 13.00 -1.92 3.54
CA ALA A 101 12.74 -2.48 2.22
C ALA A 101 13.71 -1.91 1.18
N PHE A 102 13.93 -0.60 1.16
CA PHE A 102 14.91 0.01 0.24
C PHE A 102 16.34 -0.41 0.54
N ALA A 103 16.72 -0.51 1.80
CA ALA A 103 18.04 -1.04 2.18
C ALA A 103 18.25 -2.48 1.67
N PHE A 104 17.23 -3.34 1.83
CA PHE A 104 17.25 -4.70 1.29
C PHE A 104 17.40 -4.71 -0.24
N LEU A 105 16.63 -3.87 -0.94
CA LEU A 105 16.72 -3.75 -2.41
C LEU A 105 18.09 -3.23 -2.85
N ALA A 106 18.68 -2.28 -2.13
CA ALA A 106 20.01 -1.75 -2.41
C ALA A 106 21.08 -2.85 -2.30
N ILE A 107 21.02 -3.66 -1.25
CA ILE A 107 21.93 -4.81 -1.08
C ILE A 107 21.75 -5.80 -2.24
N ARG A 108 20.54 -6.14 -2.61
CA ARG A 108 20.28 -7.04 -3.75
C ARG A 108 20.80 -6.46 -5.06
N SER A 109 20.61 -5.16 -5.29
CA SER A 109 21.16 -4.47 -6.47
C SER A 109 22.68 -4.56 -6.50
N PHE A 110 23.34 -4.27 -5.37
CA PHE A 110 24.80 -4.38 -5.24
C PHE A 110 25.30 -5.79 -5.57
N LEU A 111 24.61 -6.81 -5.08
CA LEU A 111 24.93 -8.23 -5.32
C LEU A 111 24.46 -8.74 -6.69
N LYS A 112 23.89 -7.88 -7.55
CA LYS A 112 23.33 -8.26 -8.87
C LYS A 112 22.22 -9.31 -8.77
N LEU A 113 21.52 -9.36 -7.65
CA LEU A 113 20.37 -10.24 -7.45
C LEU A 113 19.09 -9.59 -8.00
N PRO A 114 18.09 -10.37 -8.41
CA PRO A 114 16.83 -9.83 -8.87
C PRO A 114 16.12 -8.98 -7.81
N LEU A 115 15.58 -7.84 -8.24
CA LEU A 115 14.77 -6.92 -7.43
C LEU A 115 13.27 -7.08 -7.68
N SER A 116 12.94 -7.62 -8.84
CA SER A 116 11.57 -7.69 -9.35
C SER A 116 11.30 -9.11 -9.86
N PHE A 117 10.07 -9.57 -9.65
CA PHE A 117 9.65 -10.92 -10.01
C PHE A 117 8.28 -10.88 -10.71
N PRO A 118 7.95 -11.88 -11.57
CA PRO A 118 6.68 -11.91 -12.30
C PRO A 118 5.45 -11.77 -11.38
N ASP A 119 5.47 -12.45 -10.24
CA ASP A 119 4.34 -12.47 -9.31
C ASP A 119 4.20 -11.18 -8.47
N THR A 120 5.23 -10.32 -8.47
CA THR A 120 5.20 -9.06 -7.68
C THR A 120 4.96 -7.83 -8.53
N THR A 121 5.64 -7.73 -9.68
CA THR A 121 5.59 -6.53 -10.52
C THR A 121 5.10 -6.80 -11.94
N GLY A 122 4.81 -8.07 -12.26
CA GLY A 122 4.37 -8.47 -13.61
C GLY A 122 5.48 -8.40 -14.66
N CYS A 123 6.76 -8.36 -14.27
CA CYS A 123 7.88 -8.46 -15.21
C CYS A 123 7.93 -9.85 -15.84
N LYS A 124 8.49 -9.95 -17.06
CA LYS A 124 8.52 -11.24 -17.80
C LYS A 124 9.36 -12.32 -17.13
N SER A 125 10.41 -11.92 -16.43
CA SER A 125 11.34 -12.81 -15.70
C SER A 125 11.96 -12.05 -14.53
N PRO A 126 12.56 -12.75 -13.54
CA PRO A 126 13.28 -12.09 -12.45
C PRO A 126 14.29 -11.10 -13.01
N THR A 127 14.20 -9.84 -12.60
CA THR A 127 14.96 -8.73 -13.21
C THR A 127 15.77 -8.02 -12.14
N THR A 128 17.05 -7.78 -12.43
CA THR A 128 17.92 -6.91 -11.64
C THR A 128 17.59 -5.45 -11.94
N GLY A 129 18.07 -4.54 -11.10
CA GLY A 129 17.87 -3.10 -11.31
C GLY A 129 18.72 -2.28 -10.35
N GLY A 130 18.57 -0.96 -10.47
CA GLY A 130 19.34 0.00 -9.71
C GLY A 130 20.70 0.31 -10.33
N GLU A 131 21.15 1.56 -10.13
CA GLU A 131 22.46 2.05 -10.55
C GLU A 131 23.28 2.41 -9.31
N ILE A 132 24.55 1.99 -9.31
CA ILE A 132 25.49 2.31 -8.23
C ILE A 132 26.25 3.56 -8.65
N VAL A 133 25.91 4.68 -8.03
CA VAL A 133 26.61 5.95 -8.20
C VAL A 133 27.84 5.94 -7.28
N LYS A 134 29.04 6.05 -7.86
CA LYS A 134 30.31 5.98 -7.11
C LYS A 134 30.87 7.34 -6.70
N ASN A 135 30.36 8.44 -7.26
CA ASN A 135 30.87 9.78 -7.02
C ASN A 135 29.71 10.66 -6.51
N PHE A 136 29.86 11.20 -5.33
CA PHE A 136 29.04 12.27 -4.75
C PHE A 136 29.88 13.53 -4.74
#